data_2a8a2bd760efd0345a588a9f548f88be
#
_entry.id   2a8a2bd760efd0345a588a9f548f88be
#
_cell.length_a   1.000
_cell.length_b   1.000
_cell.length_c   1.000
_cell.angle_alpha   90.00
_cell.angle_beta   90.00
_cell.angle_gamma   90.00
#
_symmetry.space_group_name_H-M   'P 1'
#
loop_
_entity.id
_entity.type
_entity.pdbx_description
1 polymer ?
#
loop_
_entity_poly.entity_id
_entity_poly.type
_entity_poly.pdbx_seq_one_letter_code
_entity_poly.pdbx_strand_id
1 'polypeptide(L)'
;MAKELSQDWLNWILENIQRGCDKKELLDILLEEGFDPSHCKVALGFDLTGDDFVEAKTARRREQTYSSNIYISAEKIPNVPAEIYEVENFLSKDECKQLIEEIKSELRPSTIASAGEYDASYRTSSTCDLGNKNNAFLKEIDRRICNFIGIDTSYGETLQGQHYLAGQEFKEHTDYFEGSQLLDHDGGKGQRTYTFMIYLNEVRQGGETAFSRLNKVFSPSSGKALIWNNLNENESTNENTMHQAHPVGEGEKTIITKWFRQASLGPASKEVLNKHIDTFTQTGFQKSLLDKNLYRKLLNFYTENKEKFKDEFVTGNFINSELKRVPSSLLELNNELKNEIHKSLKEPLEEWSNTSLEPTFVYGIREYKEGAVLTPHRDRENTHIISAIINIDQDLDEGWPLIIEDHFYRKHEVYLEPGEIIFYESARLLHGRPLPLKGRSFANIFCHYTPK
;
A
#
# COMPACT_ATOMS: atom_id res chain seq x y z
N MET A 1 -27.24 -6.76 -0.66
CA MET A 1 -27.83 -8.11 -0.83
C MET A 1 -26.68 -9.05 -1.14
N ALA A 2 -26.62 -10.20 -0.48
CA ALA A 2 -25.60 -11.20 -0.75
C ALA A 2 -25.77 -11.72 -2.19
N LYS A 3 -24.67 -12.05 -2.82
CA LYS A 3 -24.59 -12.51 -4.21
C LYS A 3 -25.04 -13.97 -4.28
N GLU A 4 -25.87 -14.32 -5.26
CA GLU A 4 -26.25 -15.72 -5.49
C GLU A 4 -25.20 -16.44 -6.34
N LEU A 5 -24.99 -17.74 -6.08
CA LEU A 5 -24.06 -18.57 -6.84
C LEU A 5 -24.58 -18.80 -8.26
N SER A 6 -23.85 -18.34 -9.27
CA SER A 6 -24.10 -18.65 -10.66
C SER A 6 -23.71 -20.11 -11.00
N GLN A 7 -24.17 -20.61 -12.15
CA GLN A 7 -23.80 -21.96 -12.62
C GLN A 7 -22.28 -22.13 -12.77
N ASP A 8 -21.57 -21.08 -13.17
CA ASP A 8 -20.11 -21.12 -13.31
C ASP A 8 -19.42 -21.29 -11.95
N TRP A 9 -19.94 -20.66 -10.90
CA TRP A 9 -19.43 -20.84 -9.55
C TRP A 9 -19.76 -22.21 -8.97
N LEU A 10 -20.93 -22.76 -9.27
CA LEU A 10 -21.27 -24.13 -8.89
C LEU A 10 -20.33 -25.16 -9.58
N ASN A 11 -20.02 -24.96 -10.85
CA ASN A 11 -19.06 -25.78 -11.59
C ASN A 11 -17.65 -25.66 -10.99
N TRP A 12 -17.22 -24.43 -10.65
CA TRP A 12 -15.94 -24.18 -9.99
C TRP A 12 -15.83 -24.91 -8.64
N ILE A 13 -16.89 -24.88 -7.83
CA ILE A 13 -16.97 -25.62 -6.56
C ILE A 13 -16.78 -27.13 -6.80
N LEU A 14 -17.54 -27.69 -7.73
CA LEU A 14 -17.48 -29.12 -8.05
C LEU A 14 -16.09 -29.56 -8.53
N GLU A 15 -15.47 -28.80 -9.43
CA GLU A 15 -14.13 -29.07 -9.93
C GLU A 15 -13.07 -29.07 -8.81
N ASN A 16 -13.14 -28.10 -7.91
CA ASN A 16 -12.17 -28.01 -6.81
C ASN A 16 -12.39 -29.09 -5.74
N ILE A 17 -13.63 -29.48 -5.45
CA ILE A 17 -13.93 -30.65 -4.61
C ILE A 17 -13.37 -31.93 -5.26
N GLN A 18 -13.54 -32.12 -6.57
CA GLN A 18 -13.00 -33.27 -7.29
C GLN A 18 -11.46 -33.31 -7.31
N ARG A 19 -10.81 -32.14 -7.26
CA ARG A 19 -9.34 -32.01 -7.13
C ARG A 19 -8.84 -32.26 -5.71
N GLY A 20 -9.75 -32.45 -4.73
CA GLY A 20 -9.41 -32.69 -3.33
C GLY A 20 -9.07 -31.43 -2.53
N CYS A 21 -9.49 -30.24 -3.00
CA CYS A 21 -9.31 -29.00 -2.24
C CYS A 21 -10.13 -29.04 -0.94
N ASP A 22 -9.59 -28.42 0.11
CA ASP A 22 -10.27 -28.34 1.40
C ASP A 22 -11.55 -27.51 1.30
N LYS A 23 -12.67 -28.06 1.80
CA LYS A 23 -13.98 -27.41 1.69
C LYS A 23 -14.09 -26.12 2.50
N LYS A 24 -13.32 -26.00 3.60
CA LYS A 24 -13.28 -24.76 4.40
C LYS A 24 -12.59 -23.66 3.65
N GLU A 25 -11.47 -23.95 3.00
CA GLU A 25 -10.76 -22.99 2.13
C GLU A 25 -11.65 -22.54 0.96
N LEU A 26 -12.39 -23.47 0.33
CA LEU A 26 -13.35 -23.14 -0.72
C LEU A 26 -14.50 -22.26 -0.21
N LEU A 27 -15.02 -22.57 1.00
CA LEU A 27 -16.04 -21.73 1.64
C LEU A 27 -15.52 -20.31 1.87
N ASP A 28 -14.30 -20.19 2.36
CA ASP A 28 -13.67 -18.91 2.61
C ASP A 28 -13.57 -18.05 1.35
N ILE A 29 -13.13 -18.65 0.24
CA ILE A 29 -13.08 -17.97 -1.08
C ILE A 29 -14.45 -17.47 -1.51
N LEU A 30 -15.49 -18.30 -1.36
CA LEU A 30 -16.85 -17.94 -1.75
C LEU A 30 -17.42 -16.80 -0.89
N LEU A 31 -17.11 -16.80 0.39
CA LEU A 31 -17.49 -15.71 1.31
C LEU A 31 -16.76 -14.41 0.97
N GLU A 32 -15.49 -14.50 0.58
CA GLU A 32 -14.70 -13.36 0.10
C GLU A 32 -15.27 -12.73 -1.16
N GLU A 33 -15.80 -13.57 -2.07
CA GLU A 33 -16.45 -13.10 -3.27
C GLU A 33 -17.85 -12.51 -3.00
N GLY A 34 -18.31 -12.52 -1.74
CA GLY A 34 -19.57 -11.89 -1.31
C GLY A 34 -20.83 -12.73 -1.57
N PHE A 35 -20.68 -14.04 -1.70
CA PHE A 35 -21.83 -14.96 -1.86
C PHE A 35 -22.56 -15.18 -0.54
N ASP A 36 -23.86 -15.55 -0.65
CA ASP A 36 -24.65 -15.89 0.52
C ASP A 36 -24.10 -17.12 1.25
N PRO A 37 -23.81 -17.02 2.55
CA PRO A 37 -23.20 -18.07 3.32
C PRO A 37 -23.98 -19.39 3.35
N SER A 38 -25.31 -19.29 3.40
CA SER A 38 -26.16 -20.48 3.45
C SER A 38 -26.11 -21.24 2.12
N HIS A 39 -26.13 -20.51 0.99
CA HIS A 39 -25.99 -21.09 -0.34
C HIS A 39 -24.60 -21.73 -0.55
N CYS A 40 -23.54 -21.07 -0.06
CA CYS A 40 -22.19 -21.62 -0.14
C CYS A 40 -22.02 -22.92 0.66
N LYS A 41 -22.55 -22.98 1.89
CA LYS A 41 -22.54 -24.20 2.72
C LYS A 41 -23.29 -25.34 2.05
N VAL A 42 -24.48 -25.10 1.52
CA VAL A 42 -25.25 -26.11 0.78
C VAL A 42 -24.45 -26.62 -0.42
N ALA A 43 -23.89 -25.74 -1.23
CA ALA A 43 -23.13 -26.12 -2.41
C ALA A 43 -21.88 -26.93 -2.11
N LEU A 44 -21.22 -26.68 -0.97
CA LEU A 44 -20.05 -27.42 -0.48
C LEU A 44 -20.41 -28.68 0.29
N GLY A 45 -21.70 -28.90 0.61
CA GLY A 45 -22.20 -30.05 1.37
C GLY A 45 -21.83 -29.98 2.86
N PHE A 46 -21.89 -28.81 3.48
CA PHE A 46 -21.82 -28.62 4.93
C PHE A 46 -23.23 -28.71 5.53
N ASP A 47 -23.31 -29.19 6.77
CA ASP A 47 -24.54 -29.10 7.56
C ASP A 47 -24.86 -27.64 7.92
N LEU A 48 -26.12 -27.25 7.85
CA LEU A 48 -26.58 -25.88 8.09
C LEU A 48 -26.65 -25.50 9.60
N THR A 49 -26.05 -26.27 10.49
CA THR A 49 -26.00 -25.96 11.92
C THR A 49 -25.03 -24.82 12.19
N GLY A 50 -25.55 -23.73 12.76
CA GLY A 50 -25.01 -22.37 12.72
C GLY A 50 -23.64 -22.04 13.34
N ASP A 51 -23.06 -22.93 14.14
CA ASP A 51 -21.90 -22.57 15.00
C ASP A 51 -20.56 -22.48 14.25
N ASP A 52 -20.30 -23.38 13.31
CA ASP A 52 -19.06 -23.39 12.52
C ASP A 52 -18.87 -22.13 11.65
N PHE A 53 -19.97 -21.51 11.24
CA PHE A 53 -19.94 -20.31 10.39
C PHE A 53 -19.54 -19.05 11.17
N VAL A 54 -19.99 -18.94 12.41
CA VAL A 54 -19.65 -17.81 13.30
C VAL A 54 -18.19 -17.89 13.71
N GLU A 55 -17.68 -19.11 13.98
CA GLU A 55 -16.28 -19.32 14.33
C GLU A 55 -15.31 -19.00 13.19
N ALA A 56 -15.55 -19.51 11.97
CA ALA A 56 -14.70 -19.23 10.83
C ALA A 56 -14.66 -17.73 10.47
N LYS A 57 -15.83 -17.08 10.47
CA LYS A 57 -15.95 -15.64 10.22
C LYS A 57 -15.30 -14.81 11.34
N THR A 58 -15.40 -15.26 12.59
CA THR A 58 -14.81 -14.59 13.76
C THR A 58 -13.29 -14.78 13.79
N ALA A 59 -12.79 -15.99 13.51
CA ALA A 59 -11.36 -16.28 13.42
C ALA A 59 -10.68 -15.43 12.32
N ARG A 60 -11.30 -15.37 11.16
CA ARG A 60 -10.78 -14.57 10.03
C ARG A 60 -10.83 -13.06 10.29
N ARG A 61 -11.87 -12.57 10.98
CA ARG A 61 -11.95 -11.19 11.46
C ARG A 61 -10.76 -10.84 12.35
N ARG A 62 -10.38 -11.79 13.25
CA ARG A 62 -9.23 -11.65 14.14
C ARG A 62 -7.91 -11.65 13.39
N GLU A 63 -7.72 -12.56 12.43
CA GLU A 63 -6.49 -12.64 11.65
C GLU A 63 -6.18 -11.35 10.86
N GLN A 64 -7.19 -10.69 10.32
CA GLN A 64 -6.98 -9.53 9.43
C GLN A 64 -6.83 -8.18 10.15
N THR A 65 -7.43 -8.01 11.32
CA THR A 65 -7.36 -6.76 12.09
C THR A 65 -6.51 -6.84 13.37
N TYR A 66 -6.25 -8.05 13.88
CA TYR A 66 -5.49 -8.29 15.11
C TYR A 66 -4.33 -9.26 14.93
N SER A 67 -4.05 -9.72 13.69
CA SER A 67 -2.91 -10.59 13.53
C SER A 67 -1.64 -9.82 13.86
N SER A 68 -0.69 -10.50 14.47
CA SER A 68 0.70 -10.06 14.67
C SER A 68 1.39 -9.63 13.36
N ASN A 69 0.68 -9.65 12.24
CA ASN A 69 1.15 -9.39 10.89
C ASN A 69 0.72 -8.03 10.33
N ILE A 70 -0.02 -7.20 11.08
CA ILE A 70 -0.21 -5.80 10.69
C ILE A 70 1.13 -5.10 10.88
N TYR A 71 1.74 -4.73 9.77
CA TYR A 71 3.02 -4.04 9.74
C TYR A 71 2.81 -2.61 9.25
N ILE A 72 2.96 -1.65 10.16
CA ILE A 72 2.95 -0.24 9.83
C ILE A 72 4.40 0.19 9.64
N SER A 73 4.74 0.63 8.44
CA SER A 73 6.10 1.08 8.08
C SER A 73 6.39 2.47 8.69
N ALA A 74 6.25 2.56 10.02
CA ALA A 74 6.49 3.77 10.79
C ALA A 74 6.98 3.43 12.19
N GLU A 75 7.68 4.35 12.80
CA GLU A 75 8.16 4.20 14.17
C GLU A 75 7.03 4.44 15.17
N LYS A 76 6.78 3.46 16.04
CA LYS A 76 5.80 3.58 17.12
C LYS A 76 6.27 4.59 18.16
N ILE A 77 5.38 5.46 18.62
CA ILE A 77 5.68 6.39 19.72
C ILE A 77 6.04 5.58 20.97
N PRO A 78 7.27 5.75 21.50
CA PRO A 78 7.75 4.94 22.61
C PRO A 78 7.13 5.36 23.95
N ASN A 79 7.11 4.41 24.89
CA ASN A 79 6.76 4.63 26.30
C ASN A 79 5.35 5.18 26.54
N VAL A 80 4.38 4.82 25.70
CA VAL A 80 2.95 5.13 25.92
C VAL A 80 2.12 3.85 25.93
N PRO A 81 1.08 3.73 26.79
CA PRO A 81 0.20 2.57 26.87
C PRO A 81 -0.86 2.58 25.73
N ALA A 82 -0.44 2.96 24.55
CA ALA A 82 -1.25 2.96 23.32
C ALA A 82 -0.34 2.74 22.11
N GLU A 83 -0.89 2.18 21.07
CA GLU A 83 -0.21 2.01 19.79
C GLU A 83 -0.48 3.24 18.94
N ILE A 84 0.51 4.14 18.81
CA ILE A 84 0.42 5.39 18.05
C ILE A 84 1.66 5.52 17.17
N TYR A 85 1.45 5.98 15.93
CA TYR A 85 2.51 6.24 14.95
C TYR A 85 2.36 7.65 14.38
N GLU A 86 3.48 8.32 14.16
CA GLU A 86 3.56 9.60 13.46
C GLU A 86 4.37 9.41 12.18
N VAL A 87 3.82 9.85 11.05
CA VAL A 87 4.43 9.67 9.72
C VAL A 87 4.49 11.02 9.03
N GLU A 88 5.69 11.56 8.88
CA GLU A 88 5.91 12.82 8.18
C GLU A 88 5.79 12.62 6.65
N ASN A 89 5.24 13.62 5.96
CA ASN A 89 5.15 13.67 4.49
C ASN A 89 4.46 12.46 3.84
N PHE A 90 3.47 11.84 4.51
CA PHE A 90 2.67 10.76 3.92
C PHE A 90 1.96 11.22 2.64
N LEU A 91 1.45 12.46 2.63
CA LEU A 91 0.97 13.15 1.43
C LEU A 91 1.93 14.26 1.01
N SER A 92 2.03 14.48 -0.30
CA SER A 92 2.70 15.65 -0.84
C SER A 92 1.89 16.94 -0.61
N LYS A 93 2.53 18.10 -0.69
CA LYS A 93 1.83 19.40 -0.56
C LYS A 93 0.78 19.60 -1.63
N ASP A 94 1.01 19.11 -2.85
CA ASP A 94 0.06 19.23 -3.96
C ASP A 94 -1.16 18.32 -3.74
N GLU A 95 -0.97 17.09 -3.26
CA GLU A 95 -2.06 16.20 -2.86
C GLU A 95 -2.90 16.80 -1.72
N CYS A 96 -2.24 17.38 -0.71
CA CYS A 96 -2.92 18.09 0.37
C CYS A 96 -3.78 19.24 -0.15
N LYS A 97 -3.24 20.06 -1.06
CA LYS A 97 -3.97 21.17 -1.67
C LYS A 97 -5.20 20.69 -2.45
N GLN A 98 -5.04 19.65 -3.26
CA GLN A 98 -6.15 19.05 -4.01
C GLN A 98 -7.24 18.50 -3.08
N LEU A 99 -6.85 17.81 -1.99
CA LEU A 99 -7.80 17.32 -0.98
C LEU A 99 -8.56 18.45 -0.28
N ILE A 100 -7.89 19.56 0.04
CA ILE A 100 -8.54 20.73 0.64
C ILE A 100 -9.61 21.31 -0.29
N GLU A 101 -9.32 21.42 -1.60
CA GLU A 101 -10.27 21.87 -2.60
C GLU A 101 -11.48 20.94 -2.69
N GLU A 102 -11.26 19.61 -2.72
CA GLU A 102 -12.31 18.61 -2.72
C GLU A 102 -13.20 18.67 -1.47
N ILE A 103 -12.59 18.85 -0.29
CA ILE A 103 -13.31 18.96 0.98
C ILE A 103 -14.16 20.22 1.03
N LYS A 104 -13.58 21.37 0.68
CA LYS A 104 -14.27 22.66 0.73
C LYS A 104 -15.44 22.78 -0.24
N SER A 105 -15.47 21.93 -1.30
CA SER A 105 -16.56 21.97 -2.28
C SER A 105 -17.92 21.47 -1.74
N GLU A 106 -17.93 20.63 -0.68
CA GLU A 106 -19.17 20.00 -0.17
C GLU A 106 -19.16 19.84 1.35
N LEU A 107 -19.01 20.93 2.08
CA LEU A 107 -19.02 20.94 3.54
C LEU A 107 -20.46 20.91 4.10
N ARG A 108 -20.66 20.11 5.14
CA ARG A 108 -21.84 20.10 6.01
C ARG A 108 -21.44 20.21 7.47
N PRO A 109 -22.30 20.67 8.39
CA PRO A 109 -22.00 20.60 9.82
C PRO A 109 -21.65 19.17 10.24
N SER A 110 -20.63 19.04 11.09
CA SER A 110 -20.24 17.73 11.62
C SER A 110 -21.28 17.22 12.61
N THR A 111 -21.43 15.89 12.66
CA THR A 111 -22.26 15.19 13.64
C THR A 111 -21.38 14.30 14.52
N ILE A 112 -21.88 13.92 15.70
CA ILE A 112 -21.26 12.95 16.59
C ILE A 112 -22.15 11.71 16.71
N ALA A 113 -21.55 10.54 16.93
CA ALA A 113 -22.26 9.35 17.35
C ALA A 113 -22.57 9.51 18.85
N SER A 114 -23.75 10.04 19.21
CA SER A 114 -24.15 10.19 20.62
C SER A 114 -25.40 9.37 20.91
N ALA A 115 -25.43 8.76 22.08
CA ALA A 115 -26.60 8.05 22.60
C ALA A 115 -27.60 8.99 23.36
N GLY A 116 -27.36 10.30 23.31
CA GLY A 116 -28.11 11.30 24.07
C GLY A 116 -28.41 12.59 23.30
N GLU A 117 -28.79 13.65 24.00
CA GLU A 117 -29.03 14.95 23.39
C GLU A 117 -27.77 15.48 22.66
N TYR A 118 -27.96 15.94 21.43
CA TYR A 118 -26.90 16.50 20.60
C TYR A 118 -26.43 17.85 21.14
N ASP A 119 -25.21 17.90 21.67
CA ASP A 119 -24.55 19.17 22.02
C ASP A 119 -23.75 19.69 20.80
N ALA A 120 -24.32 20.68 20.12
CA ALA A 120 -23.68 21.33 18.97
C ALA A 120 -22.36 22.02 19.31
N SER A 121 -22.07 22.30 20.59
CA SER A 121 -20.80 22.87 21.05
C SER A 121 -19.70 21.83 21.24
N TYR A 122 -20.03 20.55 21.13
CA TYR A 122 -19.08 19.45 21.36
C TYR A 122 -18.14 19.21 20.15
N ARG A 123 -18.70 19.31 18.95
CA ARG A 123 -17.96 19.23 17.68
C ARG A 123 -18.44 20.34 16.74
N THR A 124 -17.63 21.38 16.60
CA THR A 124 -18.01 22.59 15.86
C THR A 124 -17.49 22.66 14.43
N SER A 125 -16.75 21.64 13.99
CA SER A 125 -16.19 21.51 12.63
C SER A 125 -17.25 21.27 11.55
N SER A 126 -16.82 21.34 10.29
CA SER A 126 -17.59 20.88 9.13
C SER A 126 -16.99 19.60 8.56
N THR A 127 -17.81 18.77 7.94
CA THR A 127 -17.45 17.45 7.38
C THR A 127 -17.78 17.40 5.89
N CYS A 128 -16.97 16.68 5.14
CA CYS A 128 -17.20 16.25 3.76
C CYS A 128 -17.02 14.74 3.65
N ASP A 129 -17.99 14.03 3.06
CA ASP A 129 -17.94 12.58 2.85
C ASP A 129 -17.27 12.27 1.51
N LEU A 130 -15.94 12.18 1.49
CA LEU A 130 -15.11 12.04 0.30
C LEU A 130 -15.32 10.70 -0.45
N GLY A 131 -15.60 9.63 0.27
CA GLY A 131 -15.76 8.31 -0.33
C GLY A 131 -17.01 8.14 -1.19
N ASN A 132 -17.95 9.06 -1.10
CA ASN A 132 -19.14 9.08 -1.96
C ASN A 132 -18.85 9.64 -3.36
N LYS A 133 -17.69 10.29 -3.54
CA LYS A 133 -17.25 10.86 -4.80
C LYS A 133 -16.60 9.79 -5.67
N ASN A 134 -17.05 9.62 -6.91
CA ASN A 134 -16.42 8.71 -7.87
C ASN A 134 -15.18 9.39 -8.49
N ASN A 135 -14.16 9.64 -7.69
CA ASN A 135 -12.95 10.35 -8.05
C ASN A 135 -11.73 9.40 -7.96
N ALA A 136 -10.98 9.26 -9.06
CA ALA A 136 -9.82 8.36 -9.14
C ALA A 136 -8.70 8.77 -8.16
N PHE A 137 -8.48 10.08 -7.95
CA PHE A 137 -7.51 10.59 -6.99
C PHE A 137 -7.87 10.20 -5.55
N LEU A 138 -9.13 10.34 -5.15
CA LEU A 138 -9.60 9.95 -3.82
C LEU A 138 -9.49 8.44 -3.58
N LYS A 139 -9.79 7.62 -4.62
CA LYS A 139 -9.58 6.17 -4.57
C LYS A 139 -8.12 5.79 -4.40
N GLU A 140 -7.21 6.51 -5.05
CA GLU A 140 -5.77 6.28 -4.91
C GLU A 140 -5.27 6.65 -3.51
N ILE A 141 -5.74 7.75 -2.92
CA ILE A 141 -5.43 8.11 -1.53
C ILE A 141 -5.94 7.03 -0.56
N ASP A 142 -7.18 6.56 -0.75
CA ASP A 142 -7.77 5.50 0.05
C ASP A 142 -6.98 4.20 -0.03
N ARG A 143 -6.60 3.78 -1.24
CA ARG A 143 -5.75 2.61 -1.49
C ARG A 143 -4.40 2.73 -0.78
N ARG A 144 -3.75 3.88 -0.86
CA ARG A 144 -2.45 4.12 -0.20
C ARG A 144 -2.55 4.03 1.32
N ILE A 145 -3.60 4.58 1.92
CA ILE A 145 -3.85 4.46 3.37
C ILE A 145 -4.00 2.99 3.76
N CYS A 146 -4.82 2.23 3.03
CA CYS A 146 -5.06 0.81 3.28
C CYS A 146 -3.78 -0.03 3.10
N ASN A 147 -3.02 0.20 2.04
CA ASN A 147 -1.76 -0.49 1.80
C ASN A 147 -0.71 -0.19 2.88
N PHE A 148 -0.62 1.07 3.30
CA PHE A 148 0.35 1.49 4.32
C PHE A 148 0.09 0.84 5.67
N ILE A 149 -1.17 0.76 6.09
CA ILE A 149 -1.55 0.11 7.36
C ILE A 149 -1.65 -1.42 7.24
N GLY A 150 -1.71 -1.97 6.02
CA GLY A 150 -1.84 -3.39 5.78
C GLY A 150 -3.24 -3.96 6.03
N ILE A 151 -4.29 -3.13 5.95
CA ILE A 151 -5.68 -3.53 6.16
C ILE A 151 -6.46 -3.35 4.86
N ASP A 152 -7.21 -4.39 4.45
CA ASP A 152 -8.00 -4.35 3.22
C ASP A 152 -9.06 -3.24 3.24
N THR A 153 -9.31 -2.61 2.09
CA THR A 153 -10.27 -1.50 1.95
C THR A 153 -11.68 -1.85 2.41
N SER A 154 -12.06 -3.13 2.34
CA SER A 154 -13.36 -3.64 2.77
C SER A 154 -13.60 -3.53 4.29
N TYR A 155 -12.54 -3.40 5.09
CA TYR A 155 -12.61 -3.13 6.52
C TYR A 155 -12.71 -1.64 6.84
N GLY A 156 -12.49 -0.77 5.87
CA GLY A 156 -12.49 0.68 6.04
C GLY A 156 -13.88 1.30 6.00
N GLU A 157 -14.12 2.29 6.87
CA GLU A 157 -15.21 3.23 6.68
C GLU A 157 -14.89 4.17 5.52
N THR A 158 -15.88 4.90 5.04
CA THR A 158 -15.72 5.93 4.01
C THR A 158 -14.72 6.99 4.43
N LEU A 159 -13.80 7.38 3.53
CA LEU A 159 -12.86 8.46 3.78
C LEU A 159 -13.60 9.77 4.04
N GLN A 160 -13.27 10.46 5.13
CA GLN A 160 -13.97 11.66 5.57
C GLN A 160 -13.00 12.84 5.70
N GLY A 161 -13.36 13.99 5.11
CA GLY A 161 -12.69 15.26 5.32
C GLY A 161 -13.34 16.06 6.45
N GLN A 162 -12.52 16.75 7.29
CA GLN A 162 -13.00 17.67 8.31
C GLN A 162 -12.30 19.01 8.16
N HIS A 163 -13.08 20.07 8.32
CA HIS A 163 -12.61 21.46 8.20
C HIS A 163 -13.00 22.26 9.44
N TYR A 164 -12.04 22.96 10.02
CA TYR A 164 -12.17 23.78 11.21
C TYR A 164 -11.77 25.20 10.91
N LEU A 165 -12.64 26.15 11.19
CA LEU A 165 -12.36 27.58 11.18
C LEU A 165 -11.82 28.04 12.55
N ALA A 166 -11.33 29.27 12.63
CA ALA A 166 -10.89 29.86 13.90
C ALA A 166 -11.99 29.77 14.98
N GLY A 167 -11.62 29.35 16.17
CA GLY A 167 -12.50 29.08 17.30
C GLY A 167 -13.17 27.71 17.29
N GLN A 168 -13.09 26.94 16.20
CA GLN A 168 -13.69 25.60 16.13
C GLN A 168 -12.77 24.52 16.70
N GLU A 169 -13.41 23.53 17.32
CA GLU A 169 -12.76 22.43 18.05
C GLU A 169 -13.56 21.13 17.95
N PHE A 170 -12.97 20.05 18.42
CA PHE A 170 -13.66 18.82 18.77
C PHE A 170 -13.19 18.40 20.16
N LYS A 171 -14.09 18.46 21.15
CA LYS A 171 -13.80 18.15 22.56
C LYS A 171 -13.33 16.71 22.73
N GLU A 172 -12.92 16.36 23.93
CA GLU A 172 -12.42 15.03 24.28
C GLU A 172 -13.41 13.93 23.89
N HIS A 173 -12.93 12.96 23.09
CA HIS A 173 -13.71 11.84 22.61
C HIS A 173 -12.81 10.64 22.33
N THR A 174 -13.44 9.50 22.12
CA THR A 174 -12.82 8.29 21.59
C THR A 174 -13.36 8.04 20.19
N ASP A 175 -12.57 7.39 19.35
CA ASP A 175 -13.05 6.96 18.04
C ASP A 175 -13.75 5.60 18.09
N TYR A 176 -13.49 4.79 19.12
CA TYR A 176 -14.27 3.57 19.36
C TYR A 176 -15.67 3.91 19.88
N PHE A 177 -16.62 3.05 19.64
CA PHE A 177 -18.00 3.20 20.09
C PHE A 177 -18.14 2.80 21.54
N GLU A 178 -18.75 3.66 22.36
CA GLU A 178 -18.98 3.44 23.77
C GLU A 178 -20.38 2.89 24.05
N GLY A 179 -20.49 1.90 24.95
CA GLY A 179 -21.77 1.39 25.45
C GLY A 179 -22.74 0.99 24.33
N SER A 180 -23.94 1.58 24.33
CA SER A 180 -25.00 1.31 23.33
C SER A 180 -24.67 1.81 21.93
N GLN A 181 -23.73 2.75 21.76
CA GLN A 181 -23.34 3.27 20.45
C GLN A 181 -22.85 2.15 19.52
N LEU A 182 -22.19 1.12 20.08
CA LEU A 182 -21.74 -0.02 19.29
C LEU A 182 -22.93 -0.73 18.65
N LEU A 183 -24.05 -0.90 19.36
CA LEU A 183 -25.24 -1.55 18.82
C LEU A 183 -25.87 -0.72 17.69
N ASP A 184 -25.88 0.60 17.85
CA ASP A 184 -26.48 1.52 16.87
C ASP A 184 -25.64 1.66 15.60
N HIS A 185 -24.30 1.52 15.69
CA HIS A 185 -23.35 1.76 14.61
C HIS A 185 -22.59 0.51 14.15
N ASP A 186 -22.84 -0.66 14.74
CA ASP A 186 -22.15 -1.91 14.39
C ASP A 186 -22.33 -2.26 12.91
N GLY A 187 -23.56 -2.32 12.43
CA GLY A 187 -23.86 -2.73 11.07
C GLY A 187 -23.20 -4.07 10.66
N GLY A 188 -22.90 -4.93 11.65
CA GLY A 188 -22.16 -6.18 11.48
C GLY A 188 -20.64 -6.02 11.28
N LYS A 189 -20.10 -4.80 11.45
CA LYS A 189 -18.66 -4.51 11.27
C LYS A 189 -17.85 -4.56 12.57
N GLY A 190 -18.50 -4.65 13.72
CA GLY A 190 -17.85 -4.61 15.03
C GLY A 190 -17.28 -3.23 15.38
N GLN A 191 -16.33 -3.19 16.29
CA GLN A 191 -15.71 -1.98 16.81
C GLN A 191 -14.77 -1.33 15.80
N ARG A 192 -14.49 -0.02 15.97
CA ARG A 192 -13.38 0.66 15.29
C ARG A 192 -12.05 0.21 15.88
N THR A 193 -11.14 -0.25 15.01
CA THR A 193 -9.80 -0.75 15.37
C THR A 193 -8.76 0.35 15.21
N TYR A 194 -8.47 0.77 14.00
CA TYR A 194 -7.49 1.81 13.72
C TYR A 194 -8.15 3.09 13.22
N THR A 195 -7.57 4.21 13.62
CA THR A 195 -7.80 5.52 13.04
C THR A 195 -6.55 5.95 12.28
N PHE A 196 -6.73 6.38 11.05
CA PHE A 196 -5.70 6.97 10.21
C PHE A 196 -6.11 8.41 9.88
N MET A 197 -5.49 9.38 10.51
CA MET A 197 -5.76 10.80 10.34
C MET A 197 -4.58 11.48 9.62
N ILE A 198 -4.85 12.39 8.69
CA ILE A 198 -3.81 13.15 7.99
C ILE A 198 -4.13 14.64 8.08
N TYR A 199 -3.15 15.43 8.52
CA TYR A 199 -3.21 16.89 8.43
C TYR A 199 -2.93 17.33 6.99
N LEU A 200 -3.78 18.21 6.44
CA LEU A 200 -3.63 18.69 5.07
C LEU A 200 -2.96 20.07 4.98
N ASN A 201 -2.92 20.79 6.08
CA ASN A 201 -2.27 22.10 6.15
C ASN A 201 -1.66 22.36 7.52
N GLU A 202 -0.79 23.34 7.56
CA GLU A 202 -0.27 23.91 8.80
C GLU A 202 -1.28 24.87 9.40
N VAL A 203 -1.29 25.01 10.71
CA VAL A 203 -2.13 25.96 11.47
C VAL A 203 -1.19 26.92 12.20
N ARG A 204 -1.46 28.21 12.10
CA ARG A 204 -0.60 29.23 12.72
C ARG A 204 -0.61 29.19 14.25
N GLN A 205 -1.79 28.90 14.82
CA GLN A 205 -1.95 28.80 16.27
C GLN A 205 -3.11 27.87 16.60
N GLY A 206 -2.91 26.93 17.52
CA GLY A 206 -3.93 25.97 17.95
C GLY A 206 -4.13 24.83 16.95
N GLY A 207 -5.26 24.15 17.06
CA GLY A 207 -5.64 23.05 16.16
C GLY A 207 -4.89 21.75 16.37
N GLU A 208 -4.06 21.62 17.42
CA GLU A 208 -3.34 20.39 17.75
C GLU A 208 -4.31 19.24 18.05
N THR A 209 -3.86 18.01 17.84
CA THR A 209 -4.51 16.80 18.34
C THR A 209 -3.82 16.38 19.63
N ALA A 210 -4.56 16.40 20.74
CA ALA A 210 -4.03 16.09 22.06
C ALA A 210 -4.64 14.79 22.60
N PHE A 211 -3.79 13.87 23.05
CA PHE A 211 -4.16 12.67 23.80
C PHE A 211 -3.95 12.97 25.28
N SER A 212 -5.02 13.37 25.98
CA SER A 212 -4.94 13.88 27.34
C SER A 212 -4.37 12.86 28.33
N ARG A 213 -4.79 11.60 28.24
CA ARG A 213 -4.33 10.52 29.11
C ARG A 213 -2.86 10.11 28.88
N LEU A 214 -2.30 10.43 27.71
CA LEU A 214 -0.92 10.13 27.34
C LEU A 214 0.01 11.33 27.52
N ASN A 215 -0.54 12.51 27.80
CA ASN A 215 0.20 13.78 27.80
C ASN A 215 1.00 13.97 26.48
N LYS A 216 0.36 13.66 25.33
CA LYS A 216 0.94 13.81 24.01
C LYS A 216 0.13 14.80 23.20
N VAL A 217 0.81 15.69 22.49
CA VAL A 217 0.21 16.73 21.65
C VAL A 217 0.92 16.70 20.29
N PHE A 218 0.15 16.67 19.22
CA PHE A 218 0.63 16.61 17.84
C PHE A 218 0.16 17.85 17.08
N SER A 219 1.13 18.63 16.60
CA SER A 219 0.84 19.85 15.86
C SER A 219 0.53 19.54 14.37
N PRO A 220 -0.45 20.25 13.78
CA PRO A 220 -0.74 20.13 12.36
C PRO A 220 0.47 20.46 11.49
N SER A 221 0.76 19.57 10.53
CA SER A 221 1.78 19.76 9.50
C SER A 221 1.27 19.16 8.18
N SER A 222 1.46 19.86 7.09
CA SER A 222 0.94 19.43 5.79
C SER A 222 1.50 18.05 5.37
N GLY A 223 0.61 17.11 5.14
CA GLY A 223 0.94 15.74 4.73
C GLY A 223 1.32 14.79 5.87
N LYS A 224 1.37 15.26 7.11
CA LYS A 224 1.67 14.41 8.26
C LYS A 224 0.47 13.52 8.62
N ALA A 225 0.72 12.22 8.76
CA ALA A 225 -0.26 11.25 9.26
C ALA A 225 -0.04 10.92 10.72
N LEU A 226 -1.14 10.74 11.44
CA LEU A 226 -1.20 10.23 12.80
C LEU A 226 -2.09 9.00 12.81
N ILE A 227 -1.57 7.86 13.27
CA ILE A 227 -2.25 6.57 13.23
C ILE A 227 -2.31 6.01 14.64
N TRP A 228 -3.45 5.50 15.06
CA TRP A 228 -3.55 4.85 16.38
C TRP A 228 -4.52 3.69 16.39
N ASN A 229 -4.23 2.70 17.24
CA ASN A 229 -5.09 1.57 17.51
C ASN A 229 -6.03 1.93 18.69
N ASN A 230 -7.33 1.88 18.44
CA ASN A 230 -8.37 2.18 19.42
C ASN A 230 -8.61 1.04 20.43
N LEU A 231 -7.93 -0.10 20.24
CA LEU A 231 -8.11 -1.28 21.06
C LEU A 231 -6.78 -1.71 21.71
N ASN A 232 -6.89 -2.41 22.82
CA ASN A 232 -5.80 -3.12 23.48
C ASN A 232 -5.53 -4.46 22.77
N GLU A 233 -4.41 -5.12 23.08
CA GLU A 233 -4.05 -6.46 22.58
C GLU A 233 -5.12 -7.52 22.86
N ASN A 234 -5.88 -7.39 23.96
CA ASN A 234 -6.99 -8.27 24.31
C ASN A 234 -8.32 -7.88 23.66
N GLU A 235 -8.31 -7.01 22.65
CA GLU A 235 -9.47 -6.52 21.90
C GLU A 235 -10.45 -5.62 22.73
N SER A 236 -10.14 -5.32 23.98
CA SER A 236 -10.91 -4.31 24.74
C SER A 236 -10.60 -2.90 24.23
N THR A 237 -11.53 -1.97 24.41
CA THR A 237 -11.32 -0.57 24.07
C THR A 237 -10.19 0.05 24.89
N ASN A 238 -9.34 0.85 24.25
CA ASN A 238 -8.20 1.48 24.88
C ASN A 238 -8.53 2.93 25.27
N GLU A 239 -8.87 3.14 26.53
CA GLU A 239 -9.20 4.47 27.05
C GLU A 239 -8.06 5.49 26.93
N ASN A 240 -6.80 5.04 26.77
CA ASN A 240 -5.66 5.93 26.55
C ASN A 240 -5.69 6.61 25.19
N THR A 241 -6.55 6.16 24.27
CA THR A 241 -6.76 6.82 22.98
C THR A 241 -7.79 7.97 23.02
N MET A 242 -8.28 8.33 24.21
CA MET A 242 -9.05 9.56 24.43
C MET A 242 -8.27 10.76 23.89
N HIS A 243 -8.88 11.53 22.99
CA HIS A 243 -8.21 12.64 22.33
C HIS A 243 -9.16 13.78 22.02
N GLN A 244 -8.59 14.96 21.72
CA GLN A 244 -9.33 16.15 21.33
C GLN A 244 -8.60 16.90 20.21
N ALA A 245 -9.36 17.64 19.42
CA ALA A 245 -8.80 18.66 18.54
C ALA A 245 -8.92 20.02 19.23
N HIS A 246 -7.81 20.61 19.64
CA HIS A 246 -7.75 21.92 20.24
C HIS A 246 -8.39 22.98 19.33
N PRO A 247 -8.96 24.05 19.91
CA PRO A 247 -9.48 25.17 19.13
C PRO A 247 -8.42 25.72 18.16
N VAL A 248 -8.83 26.00 16.93
CA VAL A 248 -8.00 26.74 15.98
C VAL A 248 -7.91 28.17 16.44
N GLY A 249 -6.73 28.63 16.82
CA GLY A 249 -6.53 30.02 17.29
C GLY A 249 -6.46 31.02 16.13
N GLU A 250 -5.64 30.69 15.10
CA GLU A 250 -5.47 31.52 13.91
C GLU A 250 -5.37 30.67 12.64
N GLY A 251 -6.14 31.04 11.62
CA GLY A 251 -6.19 30.33 10.34
C GLY A 251 -7.32 29.30 10.28
N GLU A 252 -7.06 28.21 9.61
CA GLU A 252 -7.99 27.09 9.45
C GLU A 252 -7.24 25.77 9.53
N LYS A 253 -7.91 24.69 9.92
CA LYS A 253 -7.37 23.32 9.94
C LYS A 253 -8.20 22.45 9.05
N THR A 254 -7.54 21.67 8.18
CA THR A 254 -8.20 20.66 7.36
C THR A 254 -7.49 19.33 7.54
N ILE A 255 -8.27 18.27 7.77
CA ILE A 255 -7.76 16.89 7.91
C ILE A 255 -8.60 15.93 7.08
N ILE A 256 -8.05 14.76 6.80
CA ILE A 256 -8.82 13.58 6.40
C ILE A 256 -8.68 12.50 7.47
N THR A 257 -9.72 11.70 7.63
CA THR A 257 -9.73 10.57 8.57
C THR A 257 -10.34 9.34 7.90
N LYS A 258 -9.69 8.20 8.13
CA LYS A 258 -10.21 6.88 7.80
C LYS A 258 -10.21 6.01 9.05
N TRP A 259 -11.36 5.38 9.30
CA TRP A 259 -11.51 4.39 10.37
C TRP A 259 -11.57 3.00 9.80
N PHE A 260 -10.97 2.06 10.51
CA PHE A 260 -11.02 0.64 10.18
C PHE A 260 -11.84 -0.10 11.24
N ARG A 261 -12.53 -1.15 10.81
CA ARG A 261 -13.47 -1.93 11.62
C ARG A 261 -12.93 -3.32 11.88
N GLN A 262 -13.47 -4.00 12.88
CA GLN A 262 -13.12 -5.39 13.20
C GLN A 262 -13.50 -6.37 12.10
N ALA A 263 -14.50 -6.06 11.30
CA ALA A 263 -14.98 -6.96 10.26
C ALA A 263 -15.31 -6.25 8.96
N SER A 264 -15.12 -6.97 7.87
CA SER A 264 -15.54 -6.60 6.53
C SER A 264 -16.94 -7.11 6.23
N LEU A 265 -17.74 -6.32 5.51
CA LEU A 265 -19.00 -6.75 4.90
C LEU A 265 -18.91 -6.82 3.37
N GLY A 266 -17.78 -6.46 2.80
CA GLY A 266 -17.54 -6.47 1.35
C GLY A 266 -16.61 -7.61 0.92
N PRO A 267 -16.47 -7.81 -0.39
CA PRO A 267 -15.46 -8.69 -0.94
C PRO A 267 -14.07 -8.16 -0.58
N ALA A 268 -13.14 -9.06 -0.22
CA ALA A 268 -11.75 -8.69 0.00
C ALA A 268 -11.11 -8.24 -1.32
N SER A 269 -10.16 -7.31 -1.23
CA SER A 269 -9.30 -6.96 -2.35
C SER A 269 -8.38 -8.14 -2.69
N LYS A 270 -8.07 -8.31 -3.98
CA LYS A 270 -7.04 -9.27 -4.44
C LYS A 270 -5.64 -8.69 -4.35
N GLU A 271 -5.50 -7.43 -3.98
CA GLU A 271 -4.21 -6.75 -3.84
C GLU A 271 -3.48 -7.24 -2.59
N VAL A 272 -2.20 -7.52 -2.75
CA VAL A 272 -1.31 -7.76 -1.61
C VAL A 272 -1.00 -6.40 -0.98
N LEU A 273 -1.62 -6.11 0.16
CA LEU A 273 -1.57 -4.78 0.78
C LEU A 273 -0.20 -4.49 1.36
N ASN A 274 0.30 -5.33 2.24
CA ASN A 274 1.57 -5.09 2.91
C ASN A 274 2.39 -6.38 2.96
N LYS A 275 3.67 -6.29 2.57
CA LYS A 275 4.62 -7.37 2.76
C LYS A 275 5.52 -7.06 3.94
N HIS A 276 5.68 -8.03 4.81
CA HIS A 276 6.64 -7.96 5.92
C HIS A 276 8.06 -8.13 5.38
N ILE A 277 8.60 -7.06 4.81
CA ILE A 277 9.98 -6.95 4.34
C ILE A 277 10.54 -5.66 4.92
N ASP A 278 11.72 -5.74 5.51
CA ASP A 278 12.38 -4.57 6.09
C ASP A 278 12.53 -3.43 5.09
N THR A 279 12.50 -2.20 5.58
CA THR A 279 12.81 -0.99 4.84
C THR A 279 14.22 -0.53 5.20
N PHE A 280 14.99 -0.11 4.21
CA PHE A 280 16.39 0.27 4.39
C PHE A 280 16.61 1.77 4.16
N THR A 281 15.74 2.40 3.39
CA THR A 281 15.86 3.81 3.01
C THR A 281 14.54 4.55 3.22
N GLN A 282 14.57 5.86 3.10
CA GLN A 282 13.38 6.68 3.32
C GLN A 282 12.30 6.51 2.22
N THR A 283 12.71 6.35 0.96
CA THR A 283 11.79 6.30 -0.19
C THR A 283 11.78 4.94 -0.88
N GLY A 284 12.80 4.12 -0.67
CA GLY A 284 12.94 2.80 -1.26
C GLY A 284 13.63 2.77 -2.62
N PHE A 285 13.92 3.90 -3.26
CA PHE A 285 14.66 3.95 -4.51
C PHE A 285 15.43 5.27 -4.69
N GLN A 286 16.48 5.21 -5.52
CA GLN A 286 17.31 6.38 -5.88
C GLN A 286 17.91 6.21 -7.27
N LYS A 287 17.76 7.23 -8.13
CA LYS A 287 18.47 7.30 -9.42
C LYS A 287 19.88 7.83 -9.22
N SER A 288 20.85 7.28 -9.95
CA SER A 288 22.26 7.63 -9.90
C SER A 288 22.94 7.45 -11.26
N LEU A 289 24.25 7.63 -11.31
CA LEU A 289 25.06 7.38 -12.49
C LEU A 289 25.96 6.16 -12.24
N LEU A 290 26.09 5.29 -13.26
CA LEU A 290 27.05 4.21 -13.24
C LEU A 290 28.48 4.75 -13.39
N ASP A 291 29.47 4.07 -12.81
CA ASP A 291 30.88 4.37 -13.08
C ASP A 291 31.16 4.36 -14.59
N LYS A 292 31.81 5.40 -15.09
CA LYS A 292 32.01 5.61 -16.53
C LYS A 292 32.85 4.50 -17.19
N ASN A 293 33.81 3.90 -16.44
CA ASN A 293 34.65 2.84 -16.99
C ASN A 293 33.88 1.53 -17.08
N LEU A 294 33.10 1.21 -16.05
CA LEU A 294 32.22 0.06 -16.06
C LEU A 294 31.16 0.20 -17.18
N TYR A 295 30.50 1.36 -17.27
CA TYR A 295 29.54 1.60 -18.36
C TYR A 295 30.14 1.38 -19.75
N ARG A 296 31.34 1.95 -20.00
CA ARG A 296 32.01 1.78 -21.31
C ARG A 296 32.32 0.31 -21.64
N LYS A 297 32.76 -0.48 -20.64
CA LYS A 297 32.97 -1.92 -20.81
C LYS A 297 31.69 -2.66 -21.17
N LEU A 298 30.58 -2.36 -20.44
CA LEU A 298 29.29 -3.00 -20.68
C LEU A 298 28.73 -2.63 -22.06
N LEU A 299 28.83 -1.36 -22.45
CA LEU A 299 28.39 -0.89 -23.76
C LEU A 299 29.20 -1.52 -24.90
N ASN A 300 30.53 -1.63 -24.75
CA ASN A 300 31.39 -2.31 -25.74
C ASN A 300 31.01 -3.80 -25.86
N PHE A 301 30.82 -4.48 -24.71
CA PHE A 301 30.39 -5.87 -24.69
C PHE A 301 29.02 -6.03 -25.38
N TYR A 302 28.07 -5.18 -25.12
CA TYR A 302 26.76 -5.17 -25.77
C TYR A 302 26.89 -4.99 -27.28
N THR A 303 27.66 -4.00 -27.71
CA THR A 303 27.81 -3.66 -29.12
C THR A 303 28.51 -4.76 -29.91
N GLU A 304 29.56 -5.37 -29.35
CA GLU A 304 30.36 -6.42 -29.98
C GLU A 304 29.69 -7.81 -30.03
N ASN A 305 28.59 -7.99 -29.28
CA ASN A 305 27.94 -9.31 -29.18
C ASN A 305 26.43 -9.29 -29.55
N LYS A 306 26.01 -8.29 -30.32
CA LYS A 306 24.57 -8.13 -30.71
C LYS A 306 24.02 -9.38 -31.42
N GLU A 307 24.85 -10.12 -32.17
CA GLU A 307 24.44 -11.35 -32.85
C GLU A 307 24.24 -12.56 -31.91
N LYS A 308 24.63 -12.45 -30.62
CA LYS A 308 24.52 -13.54 -29.63
C LYS A 308 23.28 -13.47 -28.79
N PHE A 309 22.42 -12.48 -29.01
CA PHE A 309 21.14 -12.41 -28.34
C PHE A 309 20.27 -13.65 -28.61
N LYS A 310 19.65 -14.17 -27.56
CA LYS A 310 18.70 -15.28 -27.65
C LYS A 310 17.32 -14.79 -27.22
N ASP A 311 16.29 -15.30 -27.87
CA ASP A 311 14.91 -15.06 -27.46
C ASP A 311 14.70 -15.48 -26.00
N GLU A 312 14.07 -14.62 -25.21
CA GLU A 312 13.81 -14.84 -23.80
C GLU A 312 12.32 -15.09 -23.53
N PHE A 313 12.03 -16.15 -22.79
CA PHE A 313 10.68 -16.45 -22.31
C PHE A 313 10.68 -16.43 -20.79
N VAL A 314 10.10 -15.38 -20.21
CA VAL A 314 10.03 -15.22 -18.76
C VAL A 314 8.76 -15.90 -18.24
N THR A 315 8.95 -16.84 -17.30
CA THR A 315 7.81 -17.54 -16.66
C THR A 315 6.91 -16.56 -15.91
N GLY A 316 5.59 -16.83 -15.86
CA GLY A 316 4.62 -15.97 -15.19
C GLY A 316 4.11 -14.80 -16.03
N ASN A 317 4.49 -14.74 -17.33
CA ASN A 317 4.05 -13.70 -18.26
C ASN A 317 4.32 -12.25 -17.79
N PHE A 318 5.38 -12.05 -16.98
CA PHE A 318 5.75 -10.72 -16.49
C PHE A 318 6.19 -9.79 -17.62
N ILE A 319 6.83 -10.34 -18.67
CA ILE A 319 7.14 -9.61 -19.88
C ILE A 319 6.23 -10.14 -20.99
N ASN A 320 5.43 -9.25 -21.56
CA ASN A 320 4.48 -9.60 -22.61
C ASN A 320 4.42 -8.50 -23.67
N SER A 321 3.74 -8.78 -24.79
CA SER A 321 3.49 -7.83 -25.85
C SER A 321 2.30 -8.28 -26.70
N GLU A 322 1.47 -7.35 -27.10
CA GLU A 322 0.42 -7.61 -28.11
C GLU A 322 0.99 -7.60 -29.54
N LEU A 323 2.17 -6.98 -29.75
CA LEU A 323 2.78 -6.80 -31.06
C LEU A 323 3.79 -7.92 -31.42
N LYS A 324 4.49 -8.44 -30.42
CA LYS A 324 5.59 -9.39 -30.61
C LYS A 324 5.36 -10.68 -29.81
N ARG A 325 5.52 -11.83 -30.46
CA ARG A 325 5.47 -13.14 -29.78
C ARG A 325 6.59 -13.29 -28.74
N VAL A 326 7.75 -12.69 -28.99
CA VAL A 326 8.91 -12.67 -28.11
C VAL A 326 9.26 -11.23 -27.79
N PRO A 327 8.78 -10.70 -26.64
CA PRO A 327 8.90 -9.29 -26.30
C PRO A 327 10.29 -8.88 -25.81
N SER A 328 11.16 -9.85 -25.46
CA SER A 328 12.53 -9.59 -25.00
C SER A 328 13.53 -10.62 -25.51
N SER A 329 14.78 -10.25 -25.52
CA SER A 329 15.93 -11.14 -25.77
C SER A 329 17.00 -10.93 -24.70
N LEU A 330 17.81 -11.95 -24.46
CA LEU A 330 18.86 -11.96 -23.46
C LEU A 330 20.23 -12.19 -24.09
N LEU A 331 21.19 -11.32 -23.80
CA LEU A 331 22.61 -11.52 -24.07
C LEU A 331 23.29 -11.94 -22.75
N GLU A 332 23.81 -13.16 -22.72
CA GLU A 332 24.51 -13.70 -21.56
C GLU A 332 25.81 -12.93 -21.29
N LEU A 333 26.00 -12.51 -20.03
CA LEU A 333 27.25 -11.96 -19.55
C LEU A 333 28.20 -13.09 -19.11
N ASN A 334 29.50 -12.93 -19.38
CA ASN A 334 30.51 -13.82 -18.81
C ASN A 334 30.67 -13.60 -17.30
N ASN A 335 31.25 -14.58 -16.60
CA ASN A 335 31.40 -14.51 -15.13
C ASN A 335 32.29 -13.37 -14.65
N GLU A 336 33.27 -12.96 -15.46
CA GLU A 336 34.16 -11.85 -15.15
C GLU A 336 33.39 -10.53 -15.05
N LEU A 337 32.55 -10.23 -16.06
CA LEU A 337 31.68 -9.04 -16.04
C LEU A 337 30.63 -9.10 -14.94
N LYS A 338 30.00 -10.26 -14.68
CA LYS A 338 29.05 -10.42 -13.57
C LYS A 338 29.70 -10.11 -12.22
N ASN A 339 30.92 -10.61 -11.99
CA ASN A 339 31.67 -10.35 -10.76
C ASN A 339 32.12 -8.88 -10.68
N GLU A 340 32.51 -8.26 -11.79
CA GLU A 340 32.87 -6.83 -11.82
C GLU A 340 31.67 -5.94 -11.48
N ILE A 341 30.49 -6.24 -12.04
CA ILE A 341 29.24 -5.53 -11.72
C ILE A 341 28.96 -5.64 -10.22
N HIS A 342 28.92 -6.85 -9.67
CA HIS A 342 28.69 -7.06 -8.24
C HIS A 342 29.70 -6.29 -7.36
N LYS A 343 30.96 -6.35 -7.70
CA LYS A 343 32.00 -5.67 -6.93
C LYS A 343 31.86 -4.15 -6.99
N SER A 344 31.55 -3.62 -8.18
CA SER A 344 31.47 -2.16 -8.40
C SER A 344 30.20 -1.53 -7.77
N LEU A 345 29.11 -2.30 -7.70
CA LEU A 345 27.85 -1.79 -7.15
C LEU A 345 27.66 -2.04 -5.66
N LYS A 346 28.46 -2.94 -5.06
CA LYS A 346 28.29 -3.32 -3.66
C LYS A 346 28.43 -2.13 -2.73
N GLU A 347 29.57 -1.43 -2.75
CA GLU A 347 29.83 -0.29 -1.86
C GLU A 347 28.79 0.83 -2.03
N PRO A 348 28.45 1.32 -3.24
CA PRO A 348 27.40 2.33 -3.41
C PRO A 348 26.02 1.89 -2.90
N LEU A 349 25.65 0.61 -3.02
CA LEU A 349 24.40 0.08 -2.53
C LEU A 349 24.40 -0.08 -1.00
N GLU A 350 25.52 -0.49 -0.40
CA GLU A 350 25.70 -0.56 1.06
C GLU A 350 25.62 0.85 1.70
N GLU A 351 26.25 1.85 1.08
CA GLU A 351 26.14 3.25 1.52
C GLU A 351 24.70 3.77 1.40
N TRP A 352 24.03 3.51 0.28
CA TRP A 352 22.66 3.97 0.05
C TRP A 352 21.66 3.31 1.00
N SER A 353 21.76 1.99 1.21
CA SER A 353 20.84 1.22 2.05
C SER A 353 21.23 1.16 3.52
N ASN A 354 22.41 1.71 3.88
CA ASN A 354 22.99 1.66 5.23
C ASN A 354 23.02 0.23 5.83
N THR A 355 23.25 -0.79 4.97
CA THR A 355 23.32 -2.19 5.40
C THR A 355 24.39 -2.95 4.64
N SER A 356 24.99 -3.98 5.28
CA SER A 356 25.94 -4.87 4.61
C SER A 356 25.25 -5.83 3.69
N LEU A 357 25.75 -6.02 2.47
CA LEU A 357 25.11 -6.77 1.40
C LEU A 357 25.94 -7.99 0.96
N GLU A 358 25.23 -9.09 0.64
CA GLU A 358 25.77 -10.24 -0.07
C GLU A 358 25.26 -10.25 -1.52
N PRO A 359 26.14 -10.40 -2.52
CA PRO A 359 25.74 -10.51 -3.91
C PRO A 359 24.99 -11.82 -4.16
N THR A 360 23.88 -11.76 -4.88
CA THR A 360 23.06 -12.93 -5.18
C THR A 360 23.02 -13.24 -6.66
N PHE A 361 22.59 -12.30 -7.50
CA PHE A 361 22.39 -12.57 -8.92
C PHE A 361 22.65 -11.35 -9.82
N VAL A 362 23.30 -11.58 -10.97
CA VAL A 362 23.34 -10.63 -12.09
C VAL A 362 22.78 -11.34 -13.33
N TYR A 363 21.73 -10.77 -13.88
CA TYR A 363 21.23 -11.21 -15.18
C TYR A 363 22.16 -10.79 -16.32
N GLY A 364 21.94 -11.34 -17.50
CA GLY A 364 22.52 -10.83 -18.73
C GLY A 364 21.97 -9.44 -19.09
N ILE A 365 22.33 -8.97 -20.29
CA ILE A 365 21.73 -7.77 -20.85
C ILE A 365 20.38 -8.18 -21.46
N ARG A 366 19.28 -7.72 -20.86
CA ARG A 366 17.94 -7.91 -21.41
C ARG A 366 17.60 -6.75 -22.32
N GLU A 367 17.27 -7.05 -23.56
CA GLU A 367 16.78 -6.09 -24.53
C GLU A 367 15.27 -6.28 -24.74
N TYR A 368 14.49 -5.29 -24.34
CA TYR A 368 13.06 -5.22 -24.61
C TYR A 368 12.83 -4.71 -26.03
N LYS A 369 11.84 -5.27 -26.71
CA LYS A 369 11.48 -4.96 -28.10
C LYS A 369 10.22 -4.11 -28.16
N GLU A 370 9.96 -3.51 -29.33
CA GLU A 370 8.74 -2.75 -29.59
C GLU A 370 7.48 -3.42 -29.06
N GLY A 371 6.63 -2.66 -28.36
CA GLY A 371 5.38 -3.15 -27.75
C GLY A 371 5.57 -3.96 -26.47
N ALA A 372 6.80 -4.15 -25.98
CA ALA A 372 7.05 -4.86 -24.73
C ALA A 372 6.43 -4.13 -23.54
N VAL A 373 5.83 -4.89 -22.63
CA VAL A 373 5.28 -4.46 -21.36
C VAL A 373 5.93 -5.29 -20.26
N LEU A 374 6.39 -4.65 -19.18
CA LEU A 374 6.79 -5.31 -17.94
C LEU A 374 5.68 -5.10 -16.92
N THR A 375 4.94 -6.18 -16.64
CA THR A 375 3.86 -6.15 -15.67
C THR A 375 4.36 -5.72 -14.28
N PRO A 376 3.67 -4.81 -13.57
CA PRO A 376 4.05 -4.45 -12.22
C PRO A 376 4.12 -5.67 -11.29
N HIS A 377 5.24 -5.80 -10.59
CA HIS A 377 5.55 -6.92 -9.70
C HIS A 377 6.47 -6.49 -8.56
N ARG A 378 6.66 -7.37 -7.61
CA ARG A 378 7.73 -7.32 -6.60
C ARG A 378 8.67 -8.49 -6.86
N ASP A 379 9.95 -8.28 -6.60
CA ASP A 379 10.96 -9.31 -6.79
C ASP A 379 10.95 -10.37 -5.66
N ARG A 380 11.80 -11.37 -5.80
CA ARG A 380 11.88 -12.51 -4.86
C ARG A 380 12.48 -12.08 -3.52
N GLU A 381 11.77 -12.33 -2.44
CA GLU A 381 12.16 -11.97 -1.07
C GLU A 381 13.47 -12.63 -0.59
N ASN A 382 13.83 -13.80 -1.12
CA ASN A 382 15.00 -14.55 -0.65
C ASN A 382 16.32 -14.14 -1.33
N THR A 383 16.26 -13.42 -2.46
CA THR A 383 17.46 -13.18 -3.29
C THR A 383 17.53 -11.77 -3.89
N HIS A 384 16.44 -11.00 -3.83
CA HIS A 384 16.31 -9.73 -4.54
C HIS A 384 15.77 -8.65 -3.60
N ILE A 385 16.45 -8.41 -2.48
CA ILE A 385 16.00 -7.41 -1.48
C ILE A 385 16.43 -6.01 -1.92
N ILE A 386 17.72 -5.84 -2.17
CA ILE A 386 18.32 -4.60 -2.67
C ILE A 386 18.81 -4.84 -4.08
N SER A 387 18.38 -4.03 -5.01
CA SER A 387 18.63 -4.26 -6.42
C SER A 387 19.03 -2.99 -7.16
N ALA A 388 19.61 -3.20 -8.34
CA ALA A 388 19.93 -2.13 -9.26
C ALA A 388 19.52 -2.48 -10.70
N ILE A 389 18.98 -1.49 -11.42
CA ILE A 389 18.75 -1.56 -12.88
C ILE A 389 19.71 -0.59 -13.54
N ILE A 390 20.54 -1.09 -14.45
CA ILE A 390 21.46 -0.30 -15.26
C ILE A 390 20.88 -0.19 -16.67
N ASN A 391 20.69 1.02 -17.19
CA ASN A 391 20.39 1.20 -18.60
C ASN A 391 21.67 1.20 -19.43
N ILE A 392 21.75 0.30 -20.42
CA ILE A 392 22.91 0.13 -21.28
C ILE A 392 22.78 0.90 -22.58
N ASP A 393 21.63 0.77 -23.24
CA ASP A 393 21.34 1.39 -24.54
C ASP A 393 19.83 1.47 -24.73
N GLN A 394 19.38 2.41 -25.56
CA GLN A 394 17.97 2.56 -25.89
C GLN A 394 17.79 3.22 -27.26
N ASP A 395 16.73 2.81 -27.94
CA ASP A 395 16.28 3.37 -29.20
C ASP A 395 14.76 3.53 -29.15
N LEU A 396 14.34 4.70 -28.67
CA LEU A 396 12.97 5.00 -28.29
C LEU A 396 12.40 6.15 -29.14
N ASP A 397 11.13 6.02 -29.51
CA ASP A 397 10.34 7.13 -30.09
C ASP A 397 9.71 7.99 -28.98
N GLU A 398 9.36 7.38 -27.84
CA GLU A 398 8.84 8.04 -26.63
C GLU A 398 9.52 7.44 -25.40
N GLY A 399 9.73 8.24 -24.35
CA GLY A 399 10.32 7.77 -23.10
C GLY A 399 9.53 6.61 -22.49
N TRP A 400 10.22 5.57 -21.99
CA TRP A 400 9.63 4.37 -21.41
C TRP A 400 10.01 4.26 -19.93
N PRO A 401 9.25 4.93 -19.01
CA PRO A 401 9.61 5.01 -17.61
C PRO A 401 9.42 3.69 -16.87
N LEU A 402 10.26 3.47 -15.86
CA LEU A 402 9.95 2.55 -14.78
C LEU A 402 8.91 3.23 -13.88
N ILE A 403 7.74 2.61 -13.74
CA ILE A 403 6.75 3.01 -12.73
C ILE A 403 7.11 2.25 -11.46
N ILE A 404 7.42 2.99 -10.40
CA ILE A 404 7.82 2.40 -9.10
C ILE A 404 7.04 3.07 -7.97
N GLU A 405 6.54 2.28 -7.01
CA GLU A 405 5.93 2.80 -5.80
C GLU A 405 7.01 3.07 -4.73
N ASP A 406 6.89 4.15 -3.98
CA ASP A 406 7.72 4.39 -2.80
C ASP A 406 7.15 3.68 -1.55
N HIS A 407 7.78 3.85 -0.38
CA HIS A 407 7.30 3.28 0.88
C HIS A 407 5.94 3.81 1.36
N PHE A 408 5.47 4.91 0.77
CA PHE A 408 4.13 5.48 0.99
C PHE A 408 3.15 5.08 -0.12
N TYR A 409 3.52 4.10 -0.97
CA TYR A 409 2.74 3.61 -2.11
C TYR A 409 2.40 4.70 -3.16
N ARG A 410 3.19 5.78 -3.20
CA ARG A 410 3.09 6.80 -4.25
C ARG A 410 3.80 6.30 -5.50
N LYS A 411 3.16 6.46 -6.67
CA LYS A 411 3.74 6.07 -7.96
C LYS A 411 4.65 7.18 -8.48
N HIS A 412 5.83 6.76 -8.93
CA HIS A 412 6.82 7.63 -9.56
C HIS A 412 7.18 7.09 -10.93
N GLU A 413 7.38 8.01 -11.88
CA GLU A 413 7.91 7.70 -13.20
C GLU A 413 9.42 7.96 -13.21
N VAL A 414 10.21 6.92 -13.40
CA VAL A 414 11.67 7.02 -13.43
C VAL A 414 12.18 6.73 -14.84
N TYR A 415 12.62 7.77 -15.51
CA TYR A 415 13.27 7.69 -16.82
C TYR A 415 14.77 7.47 -16.62
N LEU A 416 15.32 6.49 -17.33
CA LEU A 416 16.76 6.19 -17.34
C LEU A 416 17.32 6.45 -18.73
N GLU A 417 18.45 7.14 -18.78
CA GLU A 417 19.27 7.32 -19.95
C GLU A 417 20.44 6.30 -19.94
N PRO A 418 21.06 5.99 -21.10
CA PRO A 418 22.22 5.12 -21.16
C PRO A 418 23.36 5.57 -20.23
N GLY A 419 23.79 4.64 -19.35
CA GLY A 419 24.76 4.91 -18.29
C GLY A 419 24.16 5.37 -16.96
N GLU A 420 22.84 5.55 -16.89
CA GLU A 420 22.16 5.78 -15.62
C GLU A 420 21.74 4.45 -14.95
N ILE A 421 21.59 4.52 -13.64
CA ILE A 421 21.28 3.40 -12.77
C ILE A 421 20.19 3.83 -11.76
N ILE A 422 19.29 2.93 -11.42
CA ILE A 422 18.39 3.07 -10.27
C ILE A 422 18.70 2.01 -9.24
N PHE A 423 18.89 2.41 -7.98
CA PHE A 423 18.91 1.56 -6.80
C PHE A 423 17.48 1.46 -6.25
N TYR A 424 17.05 0.27 -5.83
CA TYR A 424 15.69 0.10 -5.31
C TYR A 424 15.56 -1.14 -4.42
N GLU A 425 14.64 -1.05 -3.47
CA GLU A 425 14.25 -2.14 -2.56
C GLU A 425 13.24 -3.05 -3.27
N SER A 426 13.73 -3.87 -4.18
CA SER A 426 12.93 -4.51 -5.24
C SER A 426 11.94 -5.56 -4.75
N ALA A 427 12.21 -6.24 -3.64
CA ALA A 427 11.26 -7.17 -3.05
C ALA A 427 10.09 -6.46 -2.35
N ARG A 428 10.31 -5.21 -1.91
CA ARG A 428 9.31 -4.41 -1.21
C ARG A 428 8.46 -3.56 -2.14
N LEU A 429 9.08 -2.88 -3.10
CA LEU A 429 8.41 -1.90 -3.95
C LEU A 429 7.74 -2.55 -5.16
N LEU A 430 6.47 -2.22 -5.39
CA LEU A 430 5.81 -2.58 -6.65
C LEU A 430 6.43 -1.75 -7.78
N HIS A 431 6.94 -2.42 -8.81
CA HIS A 431 7.60 -1.76 -9.93
C HIS A 431 7.35 -2.48 -11.25
N GLY A 432 7.42 -1.76 -12.37
CA GLY A 432 7.18 -2.31 -13.70
C GLY A 432 7.16 -1.23 -14.78
N ARG A 433 6.86 -1.62 -16.00
CA ARG A 433 6.69 -0.74 -17.16
C ARG A 433 5.38 -1.11 -17.86
N PRO A 434 4.23 -0.68 -17.30
CA PRO A 434 2.90 -1.12 -17.73
C PRO A 434 2.47 -0.56 -19.09
N LEU A 435 3.16 0.47 -19.60
CA LEU A 435 2.90 1.01 -20.92
C LEU A 435 3.76 0.27 -21.98
N PRO A 436 3.21 -0.02 -23.17
CA PRO A 436 3.98 -0.64 -24.24
C PRO A 436 5.17 0.23 -24.65
N LEU A 437 6.32 -0.39 -24.86
CA LEU A 437 7.51 0.27 -25.40
C LEU A 437 7.21 0.81 -26.80
N LYS A 438 7.43 2.10 -26.99
CA LYS A 438 7.40 2.76 -28.30
C LYS A 438 8.83 3.07 -28.73
N GLY A 439 9.29 2.38 -29.77
CA GLY A 439 10.66 2.43 -30.25
C GLY A 439 11.16 1.02 -30.59
N ARG A 440 12.44 0.90 -30.90
CA ARG A 440 13.03 -0.38 -31.35
C ARG A 440 13.56 -1.24 -30.23
N SER A 441 14.22 -0.64 -29.24
CA SER A 441 14.88 -1.38 -28.17
C SER A 441 15.09 -0.58 -26.88
N PHE A 442 15.19 -1.32 -25.75
CA PHE A 442 15.56 -0.79 -24.44
C PHE A 442 16.35 -1.87 -23.68
N ALA A 443 17.63 -1.65 -23.47
CA ALA A 443 18.55 -2.66 -22.94
C ALA A 443 18.98 -2.38 -21.51
N ASN A 444 18.73 -3.33 -20.58
CA ASN A 444 19.07 -3.21 -19.16
C ASN A 444 19.83 -4.42 -18.63
N ILE A 445 20.60 -4.18 -17.56
CA ILE A 445 21.12 -5.21 -16.65
C ILE A 445 20.43 -5.07 -15.30
N PHE A 446 20.12 -6.22 -14.67
CA PHE A 446 19.56 -6.32 -13.33
C PHE A 446 20.57 -6.98 -12.39
N CYS A 447 20.86 -6.35 -11.27
CA CYS A 447 21.83 -6.82 -10.28
C CYS A 447 21.17 -6.84 -8.90
N HIS A 448 21.36 -7.94 -8.15
CA HIS A 448 20.60 -8.19 -6.93
C HIS A 448 21.51 -8.59 -5.77
N TYR A 449 21.06 -8.21 -4.55
CA TYR A 449 21.73 -8.47 -3.28
C TYR A 449 20.70 -8.79 -2.19
N THR A 450 21.20 -9.42 -1.12
CA THR A 450 20.48 -9.58 0.15
C THR A 450 21.28 -8.96 1.28
N PRO A 451 20.65 -8.43 2.34
CA PRO A 451 21.32 -8.12 3.59
C PRO A 451 22.03 -9.34 4.19
N LYS A 452 23.16 -9.08 4.89
CA LYS A 452 23.89 -10.12 5.64
C LYS A 452 23.18 -10.54 6.90
#